data_d64d04d01341a7b98f8e694e551163eb
#
_entry.id   d64d04d01341a7b98f8e694e551163eb
#
_cell.length_a   1.000
_cell.length_b   1.000
_cell.length_c   1.000
_cell.angle_alpha   90.00
_cell.angle_beta   90.00
_cell.angle_gamma   90.00
#
_symmetry.space_group_name_H-M   'P 1'
#
loop_
_entity.id
_entity.type
_entity.pdbx_description
1 polymer ?
#
loop_
_entity_poly.entity_id
_entity_poly.type
_entity_poly.pdbx_seq_one_letter_code
_entity_poly.pdbx_strand_id
1 'polypeptide(L)'
;MSSSFITNKDKFLSDIINGILPKTDAVDFLVGYFYYSGYVQLSENLKSKHIRILVGLDIEIQISKHVCEVENFRQKLLSRGVLKEQYYSEFVKAFNDTDFLDTAEKIEQFKMFYAKILDGTLEIRKTLDPCHSKMYLFVYNESMNEGGELPGVMITGSSNLSYQGMQGRLELNARFNDKADYDEGHEIFEELWRDAVVIADQTNVDEWNNKVMAHSWYDTLFSPYLMFIRVLHEYFNIPTKENLLTPYDITDGRYSNLKYQTDAVQLALRSLENHSGAIIADVVGLGKSVIASTVARNLHLRTIIVCPPHLCKQWEGSRDEFGFTASVFSAGKIEEALLHYQELKKPDEKFLIILDEAHRFRNEYTLDYALLHNLCIGNKVLLLTATPFNNQPADIYSLIKLFQIPTHSTLKTVENLGAAFKQLIDCYRELREAQRKGQIEEDEVKLTANNISKAIRSIIGPLVVRRSRLD
;
A
#
# COMPACT_ATOMS: atom_id res chain seq x y z
N MET A 1 33.56 -22.78 7.58
CA MET A 1 32.90 -21.67 8.29
C MET A 1 31.69 -21.25 7.47
N SER A 2 30.49 -21.32 8.01
CA SER A 2 29.31 -20.83 7.30
C SER A 2 29.35 -19.30 7.25
N SER A 3 29.08 -18.73 6.08
CA SER A 3 29.01 -17.26 5.91
C SER A 3 28.01 -16.67 6.92
N SER A 4 28.42 -15.60 7.59
CA SER A 4 27.55 -14.81 8.48
C SER A 4 26.51 -14.01 7.73
N PHE A 5 26.62 -13.91 6.40
CA PHE A 5 25.69 -13.16 5.55
C PHE A 5 24.55 -14.04 5.02
N ILE A 6 23.35 -13.48 5.01
CA ILE A 6 22.11 -14.07 4.54
C ILE A 6 21.55 -13.14 3.46
N THR A 7 21.35 -13.62 2.24
CA THR A 7 21.04 -12.78 1.07
C THR A 7 19.70 -13.11 0.40
N ASN A 8 18.94 -14.07 0.90
CA ASN A 8 17.72 -14.58 0.26
C ASN A 8 17.93 -15.09 -1.18
N LYS A 9 19.17 -15.45 -1.54
CA LYS A 9 19.50 -16.01 -2.85
C LYS A 9 19.60 -17.55 -2.79
N ASP A 10 20.51 -18.04 -1.94
CA ASP A 10 20.75 -19.47 -1.74
C ASP A 10 20.26 -19.95 -0.37
N LYS A 11 20.04 -19.02 0.57
CA LYS A 11 19.53 -19.27 1.92
C LYS A 11 18.53 -18.18 2.26
N PHE A 12 17.29 -18.57 2.50
CA PHE A 12 16.23 -17.64 2.90
C PHE A 12 16.34 -17.30 4.39
N LEU A 13 16.04 -16.06 4.71
CA LEU A 13 16.04 -15.59 6.11
C LEU A 13 15.05 -16.40 6.96
N SER A 14 13.87 -16.72 6.41
CA SER A 14 12.87 -17.58 7.08
C SER A 14 13.42 -18.94 7.47
N ASP A 15 14.21 -19.61 6.61
CA ASP A 15 14.78 -20.93 6.88
C ASP A 15 15.82 -20.84 8.01
N ILE A 16 16.64 -19.78 7.99
CA ILE A 16 17.64 -19.54 9.03
C ILE A 16 16.96 -19.29 10.38
N ILE A 17 15.93 -18.45 10.40
CA ILE A 17 15.18 -18.16 11.63
C ILE A 17 14.47 -19.44 12.12
N ASN A 18 13.78 -20.16 11.26
CA ASN A 18 13.13 -21.42 11.60
C ASN A 18 14.12 -22.49 12.12
N GLY A 19 15.38 -22.46 11.70
CA GLY A 19 16.43 -23.30 12.24
C GLY A 19 16.97 -22.86 13.62
N ILE A 20 16.76 -21.59 14.01
CA ILE A 20 17.16 -21.03 15.31
C ILE A 20 16.04 -21.22 16.35
N LEU A 21 14.78 -20.98 15.95
CA LEU A 21 13.61 -20.97 16.84
C LEU A 21 13.48 -22.22 17.76
N PRO A 22 13.75 -23.46 17.33
CA PRO A 22 13.69 -24.61 18.23
C PRO A 22 14.64 -24.57 19.42
N LYS A 23 15.68 -23.72 19.34
CA LYS A 23 16.72 -23.54 20.36
C LYS A 23 16.51 -22.34 21.26
N THR A 24 15.37 -21.66 21.15
CA THR A 24 15.09 -20.39 21.82
C THR A 24 13.85 -20.48 22.68
N ASP A 25 13.74 -19.66 23.70
CA ASP A 25 12.54 -19.52 24.55
C ASP A 25 11.78 -18.23 24.21
N ALA A 26 12.47 -17.18 23.81
CA ALA A 26 11.88 -15.90 23.48
C ALA A 26 12.52 -15.27 22.22
N VAL A 27 11.78 -14.37 21.62
CA VAL A 27 12.24 -13.60 20.44
C VAL A 27 11.81 -12.15 20.54
N ASP A 28 12.71 -11.24 20.16
CA ASP A 28 12.48 -9.82 20.13
C ASP A 28 12.76 -9.31 18.71
N PHE A 29 11.74 -8.76 18.08
CA PHE A 29 11.80 -8.28 16.70
C PHE A 29 11.67 -6.75 16.67
N LEU A 30 12.74 -6.05 16.34
CA LEU A 30 12.70 -4.66 15.94
C LEU A 30 12.64 -4.61 14.43
N VAL A 31 11.57 -4.05 13.88
CA VAL A 31 11.32 -3.98 12.43
C VAL A 31 10.81 -2.60 12.05
N GLY A 32 11.19 -2.11 10.86
CA GLY A 32 10.61 -0.89 10.34
C GLY A 32 9.09 -1.04 10.14
N TYR A 33 8.69 -2.19 9.60
CA TYR A 33 7.28 -2.55 9.35
C TYR A 33 7.00 -3.94 9.83
N PHE A 34 5.82 -4.11 10.41
CA PHE A 34 5.26 -5.40 10.71
C PHE A 34 4.21 -5.77 9.66
N TYR A 35 4.41 -6.89 8.97
CA TYR A 35 3.44 -7.51 8.09
C TYR A 35 3.09 -8.90 8.61
N TYR A 36 1.81 -9.17 8.72
CA TYR A 36 1.35 -10.48 9.18
C TYR A 36 1.86 -11.63 8.28
N SER A 37 2.07 -11.39 6.99
CA SER A 37 2.64 -12.37 6.06
C SER A 37 4.04 -12.86 6.44
N GLY A 38 4.85 -12.02 7.09
CA GLY A 38 6.15 -12.41 7.63
C GLY A 38 6.03 -13.27 8.90
N TYR A 39 5.11 -12.91 9.79
CA TYR A 39 4.83 -13.69 10.99
C TYR A 39 4.36 -15.12 10.65
N VAL A 40 3.48 -15.26 9.66
CA VAL A 40 2.95 -16.55 9.19
C VAL A 40 4.07 -17.51 8.78
N GLN A 41 5.14 -17.03 8.14
CA GLN A 41 6.29 -17.85 7.73
C GLN A 41 7.02 -18.51 8.92
N LEU A 42 6.84 -17.98 10.12
CA LEU A 42 7.50 -18.40 11.35
C LEU A 42 6.51 -19.01 12.37
N SER A 43 5.21 -18.90 12.12
CA SER A 43 4.13 -19.14 13.08
C SER A 43 4.20 -20.49 13.76
N GLU A 44 4.53 -21.56 13.03
CA GLU A 44 4.62 -22.93 13.57
C GLU A 44 5.68 -23.04 14.67
N ASN A 45 6.86 -22.44 14.46
CA ASN A 45 7.97 -22.47 15.43
C ASN A 45 7.86 -21.40 16.52
N LEU A 46 6.96 -20.44 16.33
CA LEU A 46 6.67 -19.38 17.31
C LEU A 46 5.58 -19.77 18.35
N LYS A 47 4.87 -20.89 18.17
CA LYS A 47 3.74 -21.32 19.01
C LYS A 47 4.04 -21.28 20.51
N SER A 48 5.19 -21.80 20.91
CA SER A 48 5.59 -21.94 22.34
C SER A 48 6.51 -20.83 22.82
N LYS A 49 6.73 -19.77 22.03
CA LYS A 49 7.73 -18.73 22.35
C LYS A 49 7.06 -17.48 22.91
N HIS A 50 7.78 -16.77 23.77
CA HIS A 50 7.46 -15.39 24.09
C HIS A 50 7.94 -14.47 22.99
N ILE A 51 7.09 -13.56 22.53
CA ILE A 51 7.36 -12.75 21.32
C ILE A 51 7.13 -11.28 21.67
N ARG A 52 8.14 -10.45 21.41
CA ARG A 52 7.99 -8.99 21.47
C ARG A 52 8.27 -8.42 20.08
N ILE A 53 7.35 -7.62 19.58
CA ILE A 53 7.48 -6.96 18.28
C ILE A 53 7.47 -5.46 18.50
N LEU A 54 8.57 -4.81 18.13
CA LEU A 54 8.74 -3.37 18.16
C LEU A 54 8.74 -2.82 16.74
N VAL A 55 7.74 -2.03 16.40
CA VAL A 55 7.56 -1.47 15.06
C VAL A 55 8.05 -0.03 15.01
N GLY A 56 8.95 0.24 14.09
CA GLY A 56 9.63 1.54 13.97
C GLY A 56 8.92 2.57 13.12
N LEU A 57 8.18 2.15 12.09
CA LEU A 57 7.54 3.02 11.12
C LEU A 57 6.09 2.59 10.89
N ASP A 58 5.22 3.55 10.60
CA ASP A 58 3.84 3.27 10.18
C ASP A 58 3.77 3.08 8.66
N ILE A 59 4.68 3.72 7.95
CA ILE A 59 4.69 3.81 6.48
C ILE A 59 6.13 3.72 5.99
N GLU A 60 6.42 2.87 4.99
CA GLU A 60 7.73 2.81 4.35
C GLU A 60 7.99 4.08 3.56
N ILE A 61 8.80 4.97 4.13
CA ILE A 61 9.08 6.26 3.53
C ILE A 61 10.31 6.12 2.62
N GLN A 62 10.13 5.68 1.40
CA GLN A 62 11.06 5.96 0.30
C GLN A 62 10.61 7.24 -0.44
N ILE A 63 10.35 8.28 0.31
CA ILE A 63 10.09 9.60 -0.24
C ILE A 63 11.37 10.43 -0.03
N SER A 64 11.61 11.38 -0.92
CA SER A 64 12.77 12.28 -0.88
C SER A 64 13.08 12.74 0.55
N LYS A 65 14.35 12.95 0.86
CA LYS A 65 14.86 13.37 2.17
C LYS A 65 14.00 14.44 2.88
N HIS A 66 13.39 15.31 2.09
CA HIS A 66 12.47 16.36 2.58
C HIS A 66 11.16 15.84 3.18
N VAL A 67 10.59 14.78 2.61
CA VAL A 67 9.33 14.21 3.13
C VAL A 67 9.61 13.37 4.36
N CYS A 68 10.77 12.70 4.43
CA CYS A 68 11.21 12.02 5.66
C CYS A 68 11.36 13.02 6.83
N GLU A 69 11.90 14.21 6.58
CA GLU A 69 12.03 15.26 7.61
C GLU A 69 10.67 15.80 8.07
N VAL A 70 9.72 15.98 7.17
CA VAL A 70 8.35 16.43 7.49
C VAL A 70 7.57 15.36 8.24
N GLU A 71 7.65 14.10 7.84
CA GLU A 71 6.99 12.99 8.54
C GLU A 71 7.59 12.75 9.93
N ASN A 72 8.92 12.78 10.07
CA ASN A 72 9.59 12.73 11.36
C ASN A 72 9.14 13.86 12.29
N PHE A 73 8.96 15.06 11.74
CA PHE A 73 8.48 16.20 12.51
C PHE A 73 7.01 16.02 12.92
N ARG A 74 6.15 15.50 12.04
CA ARG A 74 4.74 15.21 12.35
C ARG A 74 4.59 14.14 13.42
N GLN A 75 5.31 13.04 13.32
CA GLN A 75 5.24 11.97 14.32
C GLN A 75 5.67 12.44 15.72
N LYS A 76 6.69 13.31 15.81
CA LYS A 76 7.11 13.92 17.08
C LYS A 76 6.05 14.84 17.71
N LEU A 77 5.13 15.37 16.91
CA LEU A 77 4.04 16.21 17.38
C LEU A 77 2.76 15.43 17.74
N LEU A 78 2.67 14.15 17.37
CA LEU A 78 1.49 13.33 17.66
C LEU A 78 1.53 12.84 19.12
N SER A 79 0.39 12.92 19.79
CA SER A 79 0.26 12.30 21.11
C SER A 79 0.27 10.77 21.01
N ARG A 80 0.70 10.10 22.09
CA ARG A 80 0.69 8.62 22.19
C ARG A 80 -0.66 8.02 21.82
N GLY A 81 -1.75 8.67 22.20
CA GLY A 81 -3.11 8.22 21.90
C GLY A 81 -3.44 8.25 20.41
N VAL A 82 -3.02 9.30 19.69
CA VAL A 82 -3.25 9.43 18.24
C VAL A 82 -2.45 8.39 17.46
N LEU A 83 -1.20 8.14 17.84
CA LEU A 83 -0.38 7.07 17.23
C LEU A 83 -1.04 5.70 17.39
N LYS A 84 -1.56 5.40 18.59
CA LYS A 84 -2.23 4.14 18.90
C LYS A 84 -3.50 3.95 18.05
N GLU A 85 -4.35 4.97 17.96
CA GLU A 85 -5.58 4.93 17.14
C GLU A 85 -5.30 4.73 15.65
N GLN A 86 -4.27 5.39 15.12
CA GLN A 86 -3.83 5.17 13.73
C GLN A 86 -3.44 3.72 13.50
N TYR A 87 -2.67 3.14 14.43
CA TYR A 87 -2.21 1.76 14.32
C TYR A 87 -3.38 0.76 14.39
N TYR A 88 -4.34 0.99 15.27
CA TYR A 88 -5.57 0.18 15.33
C TYR A 88 -6.35 0.23 14.00
N SER A 89 -6.49 1.41 13.42
CA SER A 89 -7.14 1.57 12.11
C SER A 89 -6.44 0.78 11.01
N GLU A 90 -5.12 0.67 11.05
CA GLU A 90 -4.35 -0.11 10.08
C GLU A 90 -4.51 -1.62 10.28
N PHE A 91 -4.54 -2.09 11.52
CA PHE A 91 -4.87 -3.49 11.80
C PHE A 91 -6.27 -3.86 11.34
N VAL A 92 -7.28 -3.02 11.61
CA VAL A 92 -8.65 -3.25 11.13
C VAL A 92 -8.69 -3.35 9.61
N LYS A 93 -7.98 -2.47 8.91
CA LYS A 93 -7.89 -2.54 7.44
C LYS A 93 -7.23 -3.85 6.98
N ALA A 94 -6.12 -4.23 7.60
CA ALA A 94 -5.40 -5.45 7.24
C ALA A 94 -6.23 -6.71 7.51
N PHE A 95 -6.92 -6.79 8.65
CA PHE A 95 -7.74 -7.95 9.02
C PHE A 95 -9.06 -8.05 8.23
N ASN A 96 -9.52 -6.95 7.65
CA ASN A 96 -10.69 -6.94 6.77
C ASN A 96 -10.33 -7.10 5.30
N ASP A 97 -9.07 -7.32 4.96
CA ASP A 97 -8.68 -7.66 3.59
C ASP A 97 -9.26 -9.04 3.21
N THR A 98 -9.81 -9.14 2.00
CA THR A 98 -10.50 -10.35 1.53
C THR A 98 -9.62 -11.59 1.53
N ASP A 99 -8.30 -11.40 1.38
CA ASP A 99 -7.34 -12.50 1.31
C ASP A 99 -6.75 -12.90 2.68
N PHE A 100 -7.10 -12.16 3.73
CA PHE A 100 -6.49 -12.34 5.06
C PHE A 100 -6.95 -13.64 5.74
N LEU A 101 -8.24 -13.97 5.66
CA LEU A 101 -8.86 -15.14 6.29
C LEU A 101 -9.54 -16.06 5.25
N ASP A 102 -8.97 -16.22 4.07
CA ASP A 102 -9.58 -16.93 2.94
C ASP A 102 -9.42 -18.46 3.02
N THR A 103 -8.52 -18.97 3.87
CA THR A 103 -8.29 -20.40 4.07
C THR A 103 -8.40 -20.82 5.53
N ALA A 104 -8.76 -22.09 5.78
CA ALA A 104 -8.82 -22.64 7.14
C ALA A 104 -7.45 -22.55 7.84
N GLU A 105 -6.36 -22.70 7.11
CA GLU A 105 -5.01 -22.59 7.65
C GLU A 105 -4.70 -21.16 8.14
N LYS A 106 -5.03 -20.15 7.35
CA LYS A 106 -4.85 -18.74 7.74
C LYS A 106 -5.71 -18.38 8.95
N ILE A 107 -6.95 -18.91 9.02
CA ILE A 107 -7.82 -18.73 10.17
C ILE A 107 -7.18 -19.33 11.44
N GLU A 108 -6.65 -20.54 11.38
CA GLU A 108 -5.99 -21.17 12.53
C GLU A 108 -4.70 -20.45 12.95
N GLN A 109 -3.90 -19.98 11.99
CA GLN A 109 -2.71 -19.17 12.24
C GLN A 109 -3.08 -17.84 12.92
N PHE A 110 -4.17 -17.21 12.49
CA PHE A 110 -4.66 -15.98 13.11
C PHE A 110 -5.21 -16.23 14.52
N LYS A 111 -5.93 -17.33 14.75
CA LYS A 111 -6.36 -17.72 16.09
C LYS A 111 -5.19 -17.88 17.06
N MET A 112 -4.10 -18.52 16.60
CA MET A 112 -2.88 -18.66 17.39
C MET A 112 -2.24 -17.30 17.70
N PHE A 113 -2.14 -16.42 16.70
CA PHE A 113 -1.62 -15.07 16.89
C PHE A 113 -2.43 -14.30 17.93
N TYR A 114 -3.75 -14.33 17.81
CA TYR A 114 -4.64 -13.65 18.74
C TYR A 114 -4.61 -14.28 20.15
N ALA A 115 -4.60 -15.61 20.25
CA ALA A 115 -4.47 -16.30 21.54
C ALA A 115 -3.19 -15.90 22.29
N LYS A 116 -2.07 -15.68 21.58
CA LYS A 116 -0.81 -15.22 22.17
C LYS A 116 -0.88 -13.79 22.71
N ILE A 117 -1.68 -12.92 22.12
CA ILE A 117 -1.96 -11.58 22.68
C ILE A 117 -2.77 -11.73 23.97
N LEU A 118 -3.79 -12.61 23.97
CA LEU A 118 -4.65 -12.84 25.14
C LEU A 118 -3.88 -13.44 26.32
N ASP A 119 -2.97 -14.36 26.08
CA ASP A 119 -2.20 -15.02 27.13
C ASP A 119 -0.91 -14.26 27.54
N GLY A 120 -0.64 -13.12 26.85
CA GLY A 120 0.51 -12.27 27.13
C GLY A 120 1.84 -12.80 26.59
N THR A 121 1.83 -13.84 25.75
CA THR A 121 3.05 -14.37 25.12
C THR A 121 3.40 -13.68 23.82
N LEU A 122 2.57 -12.73 23.36
CA LEU A 122 2.86 -11.82 22.25
C LEU A 122 2.53 -10.39 22.66
N GLU A 123 3.52 -9.53 22.55
CA GLU A 123 3.37 -8.09 22.76
C GLU A 123 3.80 -7.31 21.53
N ILE A 124 3.04 -6.27 21.16
CA ILE A 124 3.35 -5.36 20.04
C ILE A 124 3.42 -3.94 20.59
N ARG A 125 4.55 -3.27 20.30
CA ARG A 125 4.74 -1.86 20.64
C ARG A 125 5.22 -1.07 19.43
N LYS A 126 5.00 0.24 19.46
CA LYS A 126 5.42 1.22 18.45
C LYS A 126 6.43 2.19 19.05
N THR A 127 7.57 2.38 18.39
CA THR A 127 8.54 3.40 18.81
C THR A 127 7.94 4.80 18.75
N LEU A 128 8.33 5.68 19.67
CA LEU A 128 7.92 7.08 19.64
C LEU A 128 8.57 7.83 18.48
N ASP A 129 9.87 7.66 18.31
CA ASP A 129 10.61 8.19 17.19
C ASP A 129 10.64 7.17 16.05
N PRO A 130 10.56 7.60 14.77
CA PRO A 130 10.68 6.71 13.63
C PRO A 130 12.01 5.94 13.65
N CYS A 131 11.92 4.63 13.56
CA CYS A 131 13.08 3.74 13.54
C CYS A 131 13.03 2.83 12.31
N HIS A 132 14.03 2.90 11.45
CA HIS A 132 14.11 2.06 10.25
C HIS A 132 15.02 0.83 10.44
N SER A 133 15.52 0.61 11.65
CA SER A 133 16.35 -0.56 11.96
C SER A 133 15.56 -1.87 11.87
N LYS A 134 16.24 -2.94 11.50
CA LYS A 134 15.72 -4.29 11.51
C LYS A 134 16.68 -5.15 12.30
N MET A 135 16.23 -5.67 13.41
CA MET A 135 17.00 -6.51 14.31
C MET A 135 16.10 -7.63 14.85
N TYR A 136 16.60 -8.83 14.81
CA TYR A 136 15.95 -10.04 15.26
C TYR A 136 16.84 -10.66 16.34
N LEU A 137 16.39 -10.63 17.58
CA LEU A 137 17.06 -11.21 18.73
C LEU A 137 16.36 -12.51 19.11
N PHE A 138 17.15 -13.54 19.32
CA PHE A 138 16.70 -14.88 19.69
C PHE A 138 17.33 -15.26 21.03
N VAL A 139 16.55 -15.34 22.08
CA VAL A 139 17.02 -15.73 23.42
C VAL A 139 17.13 -17.25 23.47
N TYR A 140 18.32 -17.78 23.64
CA TYR A 140 18.53 -19.22 23.73
C TYR A 140 17.90 -19.80 24.99
N ASN A 141 17.42 -21.07 24.87
CA ASN A 141 16.95 -21.84 26.03
C ASN A 141 18.11 -22.31 26.91
N GLU A 142 17.79 -22.80 28.10
CA GLU A 142 18.79 -23.26 29.08
C GLU A 142 19.78 -24.28 28.51
N SER A 143 19.31 -25.20 27.63
CA SER A 143 20.16 -26.23 27.02
C SER A 143 21.21 -25.67 26.07
N MET A 144 20.97 -24.51 25.47
CA MET A 144 21.91 -23.83 24.58
C MET A 144 22.80 -22.81 25.31
N ASN A 145 22.31 -22.30 26.43
CA ASN A 145 23.01 -21.30 27.25
C ASN A 145 23.62 -21.93 28.52
N GLU A 146 24.19 -23.12 28.42
CA GLU A 146 24.89 -23.77 29.52
C GLU A 146 26.03 -22.85 30.03
N GLY A 147 25.92 -22.42 31.31
CA GLY A 147 26.91 -21.55 31.95
C GLY A 147 26.80 -20.04 31.62
N GLY A 148 25.78 -19.60 30.87
CA GLY A 148 25.55 -18.18 30.56
C GLY A 148 26.50 -17.57 29.55
N GLU A 149 27.25 -18.41 28.80
CA GLU A 149 28.25 -17.96 27.80
C GLU A 149 27.62 -17.58 26.45
N LEU A 150 26.42 -18.13 26.14
CA LEU A 150 25.72 -17.91 24.87
C LEU A 150 24.25 -17.52 25.13
N PRO A 151 23.99 -16.24 25.48
CA PRO A 151 22.61 -15.81 25.82
C PRO A 151 21.66 -15.88 24.64
N GLY A 152 22.16 -15.75 23.41
CA GLY A 152 21.33 -15.75 22.24
C GLY A 152 22.08 -15.50 20.95
N VAL A 153 21.34 -15.16 19.90
CA VAL A 153 21.88 -14.79 18.60
C VAL A 153 21.10 -13.59 18.06
N MET A 154 21.80 -12.69 17.40
CA MET A 154 21.25 -11.53 16.74
C MET A 154 21.38 -11.65 15.22
N ILE A 155 20.32 -11.27 14.50
CA ILE A 155 20.35 -11.03 13.04
C ILE A 155 19.95 -9.59 12.81
N THR A 156 20.72 -8.84 12.05
CA THR A 156 20.37 -7.48 11.63
C THR A 156 20.66 -7.27 10.16
N GLY A 157 19.94 -6.34 9.52
CA GLY A 157 20.12 -6.06 8.09
C GLY A 157 18.98 -5.26 7.47
N SER A 158 18.66 -5.55 6.21
CA SER A 158 17.65 -4.81 5.45
C SER A 158 16.25 -5.41 5.51
N SER A 159 16.09 -6.66 5.96
CA SER A 159 14.82 -7.39 5.90
C SER A 159 13.81 -6.93 6.96
N ASN A 160 12.61 -6.55 6.55
CA ASN A 160 11.45 -6.42 7.44
C ASN A 160 10.77 -7.78 7.70
N LEU A 161 9.95 -7.84 8.75
CA LEU A 161 9.10 -9.01 9.02
C LEU A 161 7.92 -9.04 8.03
N SER A 162 8.21 -9.43 6.80
CA SER A 162 7.29 -9.55 5.67
C SER A 162 7.67 -10.76 4.82
N TYR A 163 6.74 -11.27 3.99
CA TYR A 163 7.05 -12.34 3.04
C TYR A 163 8.25 -11.97 2.16
N GLN A 164 8.26 -10.74 1.64
CA GLN A 164 9.33 -10.25 0.75
C GLN A 164 10.68 -10.15 1.47
N GLY A 165 10.71 -9.67 2.71
CA GLY A 165 11.93 -9.60 3.51
C GLY A 165 12.46 -10.97 3.91
N MET A 166 11.57 -11.95 4.12
CA MET A 166 11.92 -13.31 4.55
C MET A 166 12.39 -14.20 3.40
N GLN A 167 11.78 -14.08 2.20
CA GLN A 167 12.02 -14.98 1.05
C GLN A 167 11.99 -14.30 -0.31
N GLY A 168 11.20 -13.23 -0.49
CA GLY A 168 10.80 -12.74 -1.81
C GLY A 168 11.81 -11.82 -2.49
N ARG A 169 12.77 -11.24 -1.76
CA ARG A 169 13.73 -10.26 -2.28
C ARG A 169 15.16 -10.61 -1.94
N LEU A 170 16.07 -10.10 -2.79
CA LEU A 170 17.48 -10.05 -2.44
C LEU A 170 17.65 -9.01 -1.32
N GLU A 171 17.96 -9.48 -0.13
CA GLU A 171 18.20 -8.69 1.06
C GLU A 171 19.59 -9.00 1.58
N LEU A 172 20.15 -8.14 2.39
CA LEU A 172 21.44 -8.39 3.04
C LEU A 172 21.27 -8.32 4.56
N ASN A 173 21.40 -9.49 5.19
CA ASN A 173 21.39 -9.59 6.65
C ASN A 173 22.69 -10.23 7.14
N ALA A 174 23.09 -9.88 8.34
CA ALA A 174 24.25 -10.45 9.02
C ALA A 174 23.81 -11.12 10.32
N ARG A 175 24.35 -12.30 10.59
CA ARG A 175 24.15 -13.06 11.82
C ARG A 175 25.34 -12.88 12.74
N PHE A 176 25.08 -12.49 13.99
CA PHE A 176 26.03 -12.31 15.06
C PHE A 176 25.80 -13.36 16.14
N ASN A 177 26.84 -14.14 16.43
CA ASN A 177 26.78 -15.22 17.42
C ASN A 177 27.67 -14.91 18.65
N ASP A 178 28.29 -13.74 18.68
CA ASP A 178 29.11 -13.31 19.80
C ASP A 178 28.23 -12.74 20.92
N LYS A 179 28.61 -13.00 22.16
CA LYS A 179 27.89 -12.52 23.32
C LYS A 179 27.86 -11.00 23.40
N ALA A 180 28.98 -10.34 23.10
CA ALA A 180 29.08 -8.88 23.19
C ALA A 180 28.14 -8.20 22.20
N ASP A 181 28.10 -8.67 20.95
CA ASP A 181 27.18 -8.16 19.92
C ASP A 181 25.71 -8.39 20.30
N TYR A 182 25.42 -9.55 20.90
CA TYR A 182 24.07 -9.86 21.36
C TYR A 182 23.63 -8.97 22.53
N ASP A 183 24.49 -8.81 23.55
CA ASP A 183 24.20 -8.01 24.73
C ASP A 183 23.96 -6.54 24.35
N GLU A 184 24.79 -5.97 23.46
CA GLU A 184 24.62 -4.60 22.93
C GLU A 184 23.28 -4.47 22.15
N GLY A 185 23.00 -5.42 21.25
CA GLY A 185 21.72 -5.42 20.52
C GLY A 185 20.50 -5.53 21.45
N HIS A 186 20.60 -6.35 22.48
CA HIS A 186 19.53 -6.50 23.48
C HIS A 186 19.36 -5.21 24.30
N GLU A 187 20.43 -4.54 24.70
CA GLU A 187 20.38 -3.26 25.43
C GLU A 187 19.69 -2.18 24.57
N ILE A 188 20.03 -2.07 23.29
CA ILE A 188 19.38 -1.16 22.34
C ILE A 188 17.87 -1.47 22.22
N PHE A 189 17.51 -2.76 22.15
CA PHE A 189 16.10 -3.15 22.07
C PHE A 189 15.35 -2.75 23.34
N GLU A 190 15.90 -3.01 24.53
CA GLU A 190 15.29 -2.69 25.81
C GLU A 190 15.08 -1.18 26.03
N GLU A 191 16.04 -0.36 25.60
CA GLU A 191 15.89 1.10 25.63
C GLU A 191 14.70 1.57 24.78
N LEU A 192 14.62 1.11 23.53
CA LEU A 192 13.53 1.46 22.63
C LEU A 192 12.18 0.89 23.12
N TRP A 193 12.19 -0.32 23.68
CA TRP A 193 10.99 -0.99 24.18
C TRP A 193 10.37 -0.28 25.38
N ARG A 194 11.20 0.25 26.27
CA ARG A 194 10.77 0.94 27.50
C ARG A 194 9.91 2.16 27.21
N ASP A 195 10.29 2.94 26.21
CA ASP A 195 9.64 4.19 25.87
C ASP A 195 8.53 4.02 24.84
N ALA A 196 8.40 2.84 24.24
CA ALA A 196 7.46 2.54 23.17
C ALA A 196 6.00 2.60 23.60
N VAL A 197 5.12 2.88 22.65
CA VAL A 197 3.66 2.90 22.83
C VAL A 197 3.14 1.48 22.73
N VAL A 198 2.42 1.01 23.73
CA VAL A 198 1.77 -0.29 23.71
C VAL A 198 0.63 -0.29 22.69
N ILE A 199 0.69 -1.19 21.73
CA ILE A 199 -0.35 -1.42 20.73
C ILE A 199 -1.22 -2.61 21.10
N ALA A 200 -0.60 -3.75 21.41
CA ALA A 200 -1.29 -4.96 21.82
C ALA A 200 -0.46 -5.72 22.86
N ASP A 201 -1.03 -5.90 24.04
CA ASP A 201 -0.52 -6.75 25.10
C ASP A 201 -1.65 -7.23 26.00
N GLN A 202 -1.34 -8.04 27.00
CA GLN A 202 -2.32 -8.56 27.95
C GLN A 202 -3.06 -7.45 28.74
N THR A 203 -2.45 -6.29 28.95
CA THR A 203 -3.03 -5.20 29.75
C THR A 203 -4.05 -4.37 29.01
N ASN A 204 -3.99 -4.36 27.67
CA ASN A 204 -4.89 -3.59 26.82
C ASN A 204 -5.79 -4.46 25.90
N VAL A 205 -5.96 -5.73 26.24
CA VAL A 205 -6.78 -6.68 25.45
C VAL A 205 -8.20 -6.17 25.23
N ASP A 206 -8.84 -5.59 26.25
CA ASP A 206 -10.20 -5.05 26.11
C ASP A 206 -10.26 -3.90 25.11
N GLU A 207 -9.27 -3.02 25.12
CA GLU A 207 -9.18 -1.92 24.16
C GLU A 207 -8.91 -2.46 22.73
N TRP A 208 -7.99 -3.42 22.60
CA TRP A 208 -7.71 -4.11 21.35
C TRP A 208 -8.97 -4.80 20.81
N ASN A 209 -9.71 -5.52 21.66
CA ASN A 209 -10.95 -6.17 21.27
C ASN A 209 -11.99 -5.17 20.75
N ASN A 210 -12.20 -4.08 21.48
CA ASN A 210 -13.19 -3.08 21.11
C ASN A 210 -12.80 -2.28 19.85
N LYS A 211 -11.52 -1.99 19.67
CA LYS A 211 -11.03 -1.12 18.57
C LYS A 211 -10.64 -1.89 17.30
N VAL A 212 -10.16 -3.12 17.45
CA VAL A 212 -9.64 -3.92 16.34
C VAL A 212 -10.53 -5.13 16.07
N MET A 213 -10.69 -6.01 17.06
CA MET A 213 -11.38 -7.29 16.85
C MET A 213 -12.87 -7.14 16.57
N ALA A 214 -13.56 -6.24 17.27
CA ALA A 214 -14.98 -5.95 17.04
C ALA A 214 -15.27 -5.38 15.65
N HIS A 215 -14.25 -4.80 15.01
CA HIS A 215 -14.34 -4.25 13.64
C HIS A 215 -13.70 -5.17 12.61
N SER A 216 -13.17 -6.32 13.03
CA SER A 216 -12.60 -7.34 12.17
C SER A 216 -13.59 -8.47 11.90
N TRP A 217 -13.32 -9.23 10.86
CA TRP A 217 -14.18 -10.37 10.45
C TRP A 217 -13.95 -11.64 11.26
N TYR A 218 -13.04 -11.63 12.23
CA TYR A 218 -12.63 -12.81 12.98
C TYR A 218 -13.78 -13.45 13.78
N ASP A 219 -14.64 -12.64 14.39
CA ASP A 219 -15.67 -13.12 15.34
C ASP A 219 -16.93 -13.65 14.64
N THR A 220 -17.00 -13.53 13.34
CA THR A 220 -18.13 -13.99 12.53
C THR A 220 -17.70 -15.12 11.62
N LEU A 221 -17.70 -16.36 12.13
CA LEU A 221 -17.70 -17.57 11.30
C LEU A 221 -18.97 -17.56 10.47
N PHE A 222 -18.94 -16.88 9.34
CA PHE A 222 -20.08 -16.81 8.43
C PHE A 222 -20.32 -18.17 7.78
N SER A 223 -21.59 -18.55 7.70
CA SER A 223 -21.98 -19.60 6.77
C SER A 223 -21.55 -19.19 5.36
N PRO A 224 -21.29 -20.14 4.43
CA PRO A 224 -20.97 -19.82 3.04
C PRO A 224 -21.95 -18.84 2.38
N TYR A 225 -23.21 -18.87 2.80
CA TYR A 225 -24.26 -17.94 2.35
C TYR A 225 -24.01 -16.51 2.87
N LEU A 226 -23.64 -16.33 4.13
CA LEU A 226 -23.33 -15.00 4.67
C LEU A 226 -22.03 -14.44 4.09
N MET A 227 -21.03 -15.30 3.81
CA MET A 227 -19.83 -14.90 3.05
C MET A 227 -20.20 -14.42 1.65
N PHE A 228 -21.07 -15.16 0.94
CA PHE A 228 -21.57 -14.74 -0.37
C PHE A 228 -22.32 -13.42 -0.30
N ILE A 229 -23.23 -13.25 0.66
CA ILE A 229 -23.96 -11.98 0.88
C ILE A 229 -23.00 -10.84 1.18
N ARG A 230 -21.93 -11.09 1.95
CA ARG A 230 -20.93 -10.07 2.25
C ARG A 230 -20.11 -9.70 1.01
N VAL A 231 -19.67 -10.68 0.22
CA VAL A 231 -18.99 -10.41 -1.06
C VAL A 231 -19.90 -9.57 -1.96
N LEU A 232 -21.18 -9.89 -2.04
CA LEU A 232 -22.17 -9.08 -2.76
C LEU A 232 -22.31 -7.69 -2.13
N HIS A 233 -22.38 -7.60 -0.81
CA HIS A 233 -22.48 -6.33 -0.10
C HIS A 233 -21.23 -5.46 -0.32
N GLU A 234 -20.03 -6.01 -0.23
CA GLU A 234 -18.79 -5.30 -0.53
C GLU A 234 -18.65 -4.93 -2.00
N TYR A 235 -19.09 -5.82 -2.88
CA TYR A 235 -19.07 -5.60 -4.33
C TYR A 235 -20.11 -4.57 -4.78
N PHE A 236 -21.32 -4.59 -4.19
CA PHE A 236 -22.44 -3.71 -4.55
C PHE A 236 -22.65 -2.55 -3.57
N ASN A 237 -22.15 -2.65 -2.34
CA ASN A 237 -22.22 -1.54 -1.39
C ASN A 237 -21.10 -0.56 -1.66
N ILE A 238 -21.27 0.19 -2.71
CA ILE A 238 -20.60 1.47 -2.87
C ILE A 238 -21.19 2.32 -1.75
N PRO A 239 -20.44 2.75 -0.71
CA PRO A 239 -20.98 3.64 0.30
C PRO A 239 -21.52 4.87 -0.43
N THR A 240 -22.81 4.97 -0.56
CA THR A 240 -23.45 6.20 -0.98
C THR A 240 -23.11 7.22 0.09
N LYS A 241 -22.22 8.17 -0.20
CA LYS A 241 -22.16 9.39 0.62
C LYS A 241 -23.60 9.90 0.61
N GLU A 242 -24.19 10.02 1.79
CA GLU A 242 -25.60 10.43 1.94
C GLU A 242 -25.92 11.77 1.25
N ASN A 243 -24.90 12.47 0.73
CA ASN A 243 -24.97 13.76 0.04
C ASN A 243 -24.15 13.80 -1.26
N LEU A 244 -24.08 12.68 -2.02
CA LEU A 244 -23.40 12.70 -3.31
C LEU A 244 -24.21 13.53 -4.32
N LEU A 245 -23.62 14.63 -4.79
CA LEU A 245 -24.22 15.40 -5.89
C LEU A 245 -23.96 14.67 -7.22
N THR A 246 -25.03 14.36 -7.94
CA THR A 246 -24.96 13.80 -9.30
C THR A 246 -24.74 14.91 -10.35
N PRO A 247 -24.36 14.59 -11.59
CA PRO A 247 -24.33 15.59 -12.67
C PRO A 247 -25.65 16.32 -12.83
N TYR A 248 -26.77 15.62 -12.66
CA TYR A 248 -28.13 16.21 -12.70
C TYR A 248 -28.32 17.25 -11.61
N ASP A 249 -27.94 16.93 -10.36
CA ASP A 249 -28.11 17.83 -9.21
C ASP A 249 -27.27 19.09 -9.33
N ILE A 250 -26.01 18.95 -9.81
CA ILE A 250 -25.06 20.05 -9.95
C ILE A 250 -25.47 21.04 -11.04
N THR A 251 -26.08 20.54 -12.11
CA THR A 251 -26.37 21.33 -13.31
C THR A 251 -27.85 21.69 -13.47
N ASP A 252 -28.65 21.54 -12.40
CA ASP A 252 -30.09 21.78 -12.41
C ASP A 252 -30.83 21.08 -13.57
N GLY A 253 -30.46 19.81 -13.79
CA GLY A 253 -31.11 18.96 -14.79
C GLY A 253 -30.63 19.08 -16.22
N ARG A 254 -29.58 19.87 -16.51
CA ARG A 254 -29.02 19.96 -17.86
C ARG A 254 -28.37 18.66 -18.33
N TYR A 255 -27.78 17.91 -17.42
CA TYR A 255 -27.28 16.55 -17.68
C TYR A 255 -28.23 15.53 -17.14
N SER A 256 -28.51 14.49 -17.93
CA SER A 256 -29.34 13.38 -17.50
C SER A 256 -28.69 12.63 -16.33
N ASN A 257 -29.52 12.12 -15.40
CA ASN A 257 -29.03 11.26 -14.32
C ASN A 257 -28.76 9.85 -14.87
N LEU A 258 -27.56 9.65 -15.39
CA LEU A 258 -27.15 8.38 -15.95
C LEU A 258 -26.49 7.55 -14.85
N LYS A 259 -27.07 6.42 -14.52
CA LYS A 259 -26.60 5.54 -13.44
C LYS A 259 -25.12 5.20 -13.57
N TYR A 260 -24.65 4.87 -14.77
CA TYR A 260 -23.25 4.53 -15.00
C TYR A 260 -22.29 5.70 -14.70
N GLN A 261 -22.69 6.96 -14.90
CA GLN A 261 -21.88 8.13 -14.54
C GLN A 261 -21.83 8.31 -13.02
N THR A 262 -22.98 8.15 -12.34
CA THR A 262 -23.06 8.21 -10.88
C THR A 262 -22.20 7.12 -10.24
N ASP A 263 -22.29 5.89 -10.71
CA ASP A 263 -21.46 4.77 -10.26
C ASP A 263 -19.96 5.05 -10.49
N ALA A 264 -19.60 5.62 -11.64
CA ALA A 264 -18.22 5.99 -11.94
C ALA A 264 -17.71 7.11 -11.02
N VAL A 265 -18.51 8.11 -10.71
CA VAL A 265 -18.18 9.17 -9.73
C VAL A 265 -17.94 8.57 -8.35
N GLN A 266 -18.80 7.68 -7.88
CA GLN A 266 -18.66 7.02 -6.59
C GLN A 266 -17.36 6.20 -6.51
N LEU A 267 -17.09 5.39 -7.53
CA LEU A 267 -15.85 4.60 -7.60
C LEU A 267 -14.60 5.47 -7.62
N ALA A 268 -14.63 6.58 -8.40
CA ALA A 268 -13.51 7.52 -8.45
C ALA A 268 -13.29 8.20 -7.10
N LEU A 269 -14.34 8.64 -6.41
CA LEU A 269 -14.23 9.25 -5.08
C LEU A 269 -13.67 8.27 -4.05
N ARG A 270 -14.13 7.01 -4.06
CA ARG A 270 -13.60 5.95 -3.20
C ARG A 270 -12.12 5.69 -3.47
N SER A 271 -11.72 5.58 -4.74
CA SER A 271 -10.31 5.39 -5.11
C SER A 271 -9.46 6.58 -4.69
N LEU A 272 -9.92 7.81 -4.90
CA LEU A 272 -9.24 9.01 -4.43
C LEU A 272 -9.12 9.05 -2.90
N GLU A 273 -10.13 8.62 -2.16
CA GLU A 273 -10.09 8.59 -0.71
C GLU A 273 -9.07 7.57 -0.18
N ASN A 274 -9.12 6.33 -0.68
CA ASN A 274 -8.31 5.21 -0.19
C ASN A 274 -6.89 5.20 -0.76
N HIS A 275 -6.71 5.65 -2.02
CA HIS A 275 -5.48 5.48 -2.77
C HIS A 275 -4.85 6.80 -3.24
N SER A 276 -5.44 7.93 -2.89
CA SER A 276 -5.03 9.28 -3.35
C SER A 276 -5.03 9.46 -4.87
N GLY A 277 -5.51 8.49 -5.63
CA GLY A 277 -5.61 8.59 -7.09
C GLY A 277 -6.64 7.67 -7.68
N ALA A 278 -7.14 8.02 -8.86
CA ALA A 278 -8.06 7.22 -9.66
C ALA A 278 -7.79 7.40 -11.16
N ILE A 279 -8.08 6.37 -11.94
CA ILE A 279 -7.92 6.38 -13.40
C ILE A 279 -9.30 6.14 -14.02
N ILE A 280 -9.87 7.15 -14.67
CA ILE A 280 -11.09 6.98 -15.47
C ILE A 280 -10.68 6.54 -16.86
N ALA A 281 -10.93 5.27 -17.15
CA ALA A 281 -10.50 4.58 -18.36
C ALA A 281 -11.67 4.26 -19.31
N ASP A 282 -12.68 5.12 -19.34
CA ASP A 282 -13.88 4.94 -20.14
C ASP A 282 -13.62 5.20 -21.63
N VAL A 283 -14.37 4.52 -22.48
CA VAL A 283 -14.35 4.72 -23.93
C VAL A 283 -14.70 6.17 -24.27
N VAL A 284 -14.17 6.67 -25.39
CA VAL A 284 -14.48 8.02 -25.88
C VAL A 284 -15.98 8.21 -26.04
N GLY A 285 -16.53 9.33 -25.52
CA GLY A 285 -17.94 9.68 -25.63
C GLY A 285 -18.80 9.28 -24.42
N LEU A 286 -18.25 8.61 -23.39
CA LEU A 286 -18.98 8.26 -22.14
C LEU A 286 -18.98 9.37 -21.08
N GLY A 287 -18.51 10.56 -21.43
CA GLY A 287 -18.58 11.73 -20.54
C GLY A 287 -17.50 11.77 -19.45
N LYS A 288 -16.25 11.35 -19.74
CA LYS A 288 -15.14 11.43 -18.77
C LYS A 288 -15.00 12.81 -18.11
N SER A 289 -15.13 13.88 -18.87
CA SER A 289 -15.04 15.25 -18.35
C SER A 289 -16.22 15.57 -17.40
N VAL A 290 -17.44 15.08 -17.70
CA VAL A 290 -18.61 15.22 -16.82
C VAL A 290 -18.37 14.48 -15.50
N ILE A 291 -17.88 13.24 -15.53
CA ILE A 291 -17.54 12.46 -14.35
C ILE A 291 -16.47 13.18 -13.52
N ALA A 292 -15.40 13.65 -14.17
CA ALA A 292 -14.30 14.34 -13.49
C ALA A 292 -14.73 15.68 -12.88
N SER A 293 -15.58 16.47 -13.55
CA SER A 293 -16.14 17.71 -13.03
C SER A 293 -17.06 17.44 -11.83
N THR A 294 -17.86 16.37 -11.89
CA THR A 294 -18.70 15.93 -10.77
C THR A 294 -17.85 15.49 -9.57
N VAL A 295 -16.76 14.77 -9.80
CA VAL A 295 -15.80 14.39 -8.75
C VAL A 295 -15.17 15.65 -8.12
N ALA A 296 -14.71 16.60 -8.94
CA ALA A 296 -14.11 17.84 -8.46
C ALA A 296 -15.10 18.65 -7.60
N ARG A 297 -16.36 18.74 -8.01
CA ARG A 297 -17.43 19.40 -7.25
C ARG A 297 -17.69 18.72 -5.90
N ASN A 298 -17.74 17.40 -5.87
CA ASN A 298 -17.99 16.63 -4.64
C ASN A 298 -16.82 16.65 -3.64
N LEU A 299 -15.59 16.80 -4.12
CA LEU A 299 -14.41 16.84 -3.25
C LEU A 299 -14.22 18.20 -2.56
N HIS A 300 -14.74 19.27 -3.13
CA HIS A 300 -14.55 20.66 -2.65
C HIS A 300 -13.07 21.06 -2.48
N LEU A 301 -12.17 20.44 -3.24
CA LEU A 301 -10.75 20.76 -3.25
C LEU A 301 -10.44 21.80 -4.34
N ARG A 302 -9.42 22.63 -4.11
CA ARG A 302 -8.83 23.42 -5.20
C ARG A 302 -8.29 22.45 -6.24
N THR A 303 -8.61 22.71 -7.49
CA THR A 303 -8.29 21.80 -8.59
C THR A 303 -7.30 22.44 -9.55
N ILE A 304 -6.32 21.67 -10.01
CA ILE A 304 -5.45 22.01 -11.14
C ILE A 304 -5.73 21.00 -12.25
N ILE A 305 -6.05 21.52 -13.43
CA ILE A 305 -6.34 20.70 -14.60
C ILE A 305 -5.23 20.88 -15.61
N VAL A 306 -4.59 19.78 -16.01
CA VAL A 306 -3.62 19.75 -17.11
C VAL A 306 -4.25 18.96 -18.25
N CYS A 307 -4.42 19.60 -19.39
CA CYS A 307 -5.13 19.05 -20.53
C CYS A 307 -4.47 19.44 -21.87
N PRO A 308 -4.82 18.77 -22.99
CA PRO A 308 -4.41 19.21 -24.33
C PRO A 308 -4.84 20.65 -24.60
N PRO A 309 -4.03 21.46 -25.33
CA PRO A 309 -4.31 22.88 -25.55
C PRO A 309 -5.71 23.18 -26.11
N HIS A 310 -6.21 22.33 -27.00
CA HIS A 310 -7.54 22.49 -27.60
C HIS A 310 -8.72 22.22 -26.66
N LEU A 311 -8.46 21.58 -25.50
CA LEU A 311 -9.48 21.28 -24.49
C LEU A 311 -9.53 22.32 -23.34
N CYS A 312 -8.58 23.26 -23.26
CA CYS A 312 -8.51 24.23 -22.16
C CYS A 312 -9.82 25.02 -22.01
N LYS A 313 -10.34 25.58 -23.13
CA LYS A 313 -11.62 26.33 -23.13
C LYS A 313 -12.81 25.45 -22.70
N GLN A 314 -12.83 24.19 -23.10
CA GLN A 314 -13.87 23.25 -22.70
C GLN A 314 -13.81 22.99 -21.18
N TRP A 315 -12.61 22.84 -20.61
CA TRP A 315 -12.44 22.65 -19.18
C TRP A 315 -12.80 23.92 -18.37
N GLU A 316 -12.49 25.11 -18.89
CA GLU A 316 -12.95 26.38 -18.29
C GLU A 316 -14.49 26.44 -18.26
N GLY A 317 -15.15 26.09 -19.37
CA GLY A 317 -16.59 25.99 -19.43
C GLY A 317 -17.17 24.96 -18.46
N SER A 318 -16.57 23.77 -18.37
CA SER A 318 -16.99 22.71 -17.44
C SER A 318 -16.81 23.15 -15.98
N ARG A 319 -15.71 23.84 -15.66
CA ARG A 319 -15.47 24.42 -14.33
C ARG A 319 -16.62 25.36 -13.93
N ASP A 320 -16.98 26.27 -14.82
CA ASP A 320 -18.02 27.27 -14.56
C ASP A 320 -19.41 26.64 -14.48
N GLU A 321 -19.70 25.66 -15.35
CA GLU A 321 -20.97 24.94 -15.39
C GLU A 321 -21.19 24.04 -14.15
N PHE A 322 -20.16 23.34 -13.70
CA PHE A 322 -20.22 22.46 -12.51
C PHE A 322 -19.90 23.19 -11.20
N GLY A 323 -19.50 24.45 -11.25
CA GLY A 323 -19.32 25.33 -10.09
C GLY A 323 -18.22 24.87 -9.13
N PHE A 324 -17.07 24.43 -9.62
CA PHE A 324 -15.91 24.09 -8.80
C PHE A 324 -14.72 25.00 -9.06
N THR A 325 -13.82 25.12 -8.09
CA THR A 325 -12.65 26.01 -8.20
C THR A 325 -11.50 25.29 -8.90
N ALA A 326 -11.11 25.75 -10.08
CA ALA A 326 -10.00 25.16 -10.81
C ALA A 326 -9.17 26.18 -11.60
N SER A 327 -7.87 25.89 -11.72
CA SER A 327 -6.95 26.56 -12.66
C SER A 327 -6.63 25.56 -13.78
N VAL A 328 -6.75 26.00 -15.05
CA VAL A 328 -6.60 25.14 -16.23
C VAL A 328 -5.30 25.50 -16.94
N PHE A 329 -4.47 24.48 -17.20
CA PHE A 329 -3.20 24.62 -17.89
C PHE A 329 -3.13 23.65 -19.09
N SER A 330 -2.49 24.11 -20.16
CA SER A 330 -2.19 23.21 -21.26
C SER A 330 -1.05 22.26 -20.91
N ALA A 331 -1.01 21.09 -21.53
CA ALA A 331 0.03 20.06 -21.31
C ALA A 331 1.46 20.56 -21.63
N GLY A 332 1.64 21.63 -22.38
CA GLY A 332 2.95 22.28 -22.61
C GLY A 332 3.33 23.32 -21.55
N LYS A 333 2.53 23.52 -20.50
CA LYS A 333 2.70 24.54 -19.46
C LYS A 333 2.69 23.93 -18.04
N ILE A 334 3.28 22.74 -17.88
CA ILE A 334 3.32 22.01 -16.59
C ILE A 334 4.14 22.79 -15.56
N GLU A 335 5.22 23.45 -16.00
CA GLU A 335 6.05 24.28 -15.13
C GLU A 335 5.23 25.47 -14.55
N GLU A 336 4.44 26.14 -15.39
CA GLU A 336 3.54 27.22 -14.93
C GLU A 336 2.50 26.67 -13.93
N ALA A 337 1.96 25.46 -14.17
CA ALA A 337 1.02 24.80 -13.26
C ALA A 337 1.66 24.47 -11.91
N LEU A 338 2.90 23.99 -11.92
CA LEU A 338 3.66 23.67 -10.69
C LEU A 338 3.98 24.95 -9.89
N LEU A 339 4.42 26.02 -10.53
CA LEU A 339 4.67 27.31 -9.89
C LEU A 339 3.38 27.86 -9.28
N HIS A 340 2.29 27.85 -10.01
CA HIS A 340 0.97 28.28 -9.51
C HIS A 340 0.51 27.44 -8.30
N TYR A 341 0.73 26.13 -8.32
CA TYR A 341 0.47 25.28 -7.18
C TYR A 341 1.29 25.68 -5.95
N GLN A 342 2.60 25.92 -6.14
CA GLN A 342 3.51 26.30 -5.05
C GLN A 342 3.14 27.64 -4.42
N GLU A 343 2.67 28.61 -5.22
CA GLU A 343 2.19 29.90 -4.73
C GLU A 343 0.90 29.79 -3.89
N LEU A 344 0.01 28.87 -4.27
CA LEU A 344 -1.30 28.74 -3.63
C LEU A 344 -1.30 27.78 -2.44
N LYS A 345 -0.36 26.82 -2.41
CA LYS A 345 -0.34 25.75 -1.42
C LYS A 345 -0.14 26.26 -0.01
N LYS A 346 -1.06 25.94 0.88
CA LYS A 346 -0.93 26.11 2.33
C LYS A 346 -0.43 24.80 2.99
N PRO A 347 0.17 24.89 4.19
CA PRO A 347 0.48 23.68 4.96
C PRO A 347 -0.77 22.79 5.08
N ASP A 348 -0.61 21.50 4.85
CA ASP A 348 -1.64 20.46 4.95
C ASP A 348 -2.82 20.56 3.95
N GLU A 349 -2.83 21.54 3.06
CA GLU A 349 -3.85 21.66 2.01
C GLU A 349 -3.56 20.68 0.87
N LYS A 350 -4.55 19.84 0.55
CA LYS A 350 -4.51 18.94 -0.61
C LYS A 350 -5.29 19.55 -1.76
N PHE A 351 -4.74 19.38 -2.96
CA PHE A 351 -5.37 19.76 -4.21
C PHE A 351 -5.91 18.50 -4.92
N LEU A 352 -6.84 18.70 -5.84
CA LEU A 352 -7.17 17.72 -6.86
C LEU A 352 -6.41 18.06 -8.14
N ILE A 353 -5.61 17.13 -8.63
CA ILE A 353 -4.91 17.26 -9.91
C ILE A 353 -5.64 16.39 -10.94
N ILE A 354 -6.19 17.01 -11.97
CA ILE A 354 -6.85 16.31 -13.08
C ILE A 354 -5.92 16.34 -14.29
N LEU A 355 -5.58 15.15 -14.80
CA LEU A 355 -4.77 15.00 -16.00
C LEU A 355 -5.63 14.42 -17.11
N ASP A 356 -5.97 15.26 -18.08
CA ASP A 356 -6.71 14.80 -19.25
C ASP A 356 -5.76 14.31 -20.35
N GLU A 357 -6.18 13.25 -21.03
CA GLU A 357 -5.35 12.46 -21.96
C GLU A 357 -4.02 12.02 -21.33
N ALA A 358 -4.11 11.48 -20.10
CA ALA A 358 -2.98 11.14 -19.25
C ALA A 358 -1.96 10.19 -19.92
N HIS A 359 -2.36 9.40 -20.94
CA HIS A 359 -1.47 8.53 -21.70
C HIS A 359 -0.27 9.28 -22.35
N ARG A 360 -0.33 10.59 -22.46
CA ARG A 360 0.77 11.42 -22.97
C ARG A 360 1.96 11.45 -22.01
N PHE A 361 1.74 11.24 -20.72
CA PHE A 361 2.74 11.31 -19.66
C PHE A 361 3.26 9.93 -19.23
N ARG A 362 3.20 8.93 -20.10
CA ARG A 362 3.67 7.56 -19.82
C ARG A 362 5.19 7.41 -19.79
N ASN A 363 5.94 8.35 -20.34
CA ASN A 363 7.40 8.31 -20.38
C ASN A 363 8.00 9.04 -19.18
N GLU A 364 8.43 8.29 -18.18
CA GLU A 364 9.00 8.80 -16.92
C GLU A 364 10.36 9.48 -17.05
N TYR A 365 11.03 9.35 -18.20
CA TYR A 365 12.34 9.95 -18.46
C TYR A 365 12.27 11.37 -19.05
N THR A 366 11.08 11.95 -19.14
CA THR A 366 10.88 13.32 -19.64
C THR A 366 10.86 14.34 -18.51
N LEU A 367 11.30 15.57 -18.80
CA LEU A 367 11.20 16.69 -17.87
C LEU A 367 9.74 16.95 -17.48
N ASP A 368 8.83 16.90 -18.44
CA ASP A 368 7.38 17.08 -18.22
C ASP A 368 6.84 16.09 -17.19
N TYR A 369 7.27 14.82 -17.26
CA TYR A 369 6.87 13.83 -16.27
C TYR A 369 7.42 14.15 -14.87
N ALA A 370 8.68 14.57 -14.78
CA ALA A 370 9.29 14.94 -13.49
C ALA A 370 8.57 16.13 -12.84
N LEU A 371 8.24 17.17 -13.60
CA LEU A 371 7.46 18.32 -13.13
C LEU A 371 6.06 17.89 -12.70
N LEU A 372 5.41 17.06 -13.50
CA LEU A 372 4.09 16.54 -13.21
C LEU A 372 4.07 15.65 -11.96
N HIS A 373 5.07 14.81 -11.78
CA HIS A 373 5.23 13.98 -10.59
C HIS A 373 5.34 14.87 -9.33
N ASN A 374 6.11 15.96 -9.39
CA ASN A 374 6.20 16.93 -8.29
C ASN A 374 4.87 17.61 -7.99
N LEU A 375 4.06 17.89 -9.02
CA LEU A 375 2.71 18.45 -8.84
C LEU A 375 1.75 17.45 -8.20
N CYS A 376 1.86 16.18 -8.54
CA CYS A 376 0.95 15.11 -8.11
C CYS A 376 1.23 14.58 -6.71
N ILE A 377 2.51 14.56 -6.28
CA ILE A 377 2.90 14.02 -4.96
C ILE A 377 2.17 14.74 -3.82
N GLY A 378 1.56 13.96 -2.94
CA GLY A 378 0.84 14.46 -1.76
C GLY A 378 -0.54 15.02 -2.04
N ASN A 379 -0.96 15.09 -3.31
CA ASN A 379 -2.26 15.55 -3.75
C ASN A 379 -3.19 14.38 -4.14
N LYS A 380 -4.46 14.67 -4.40
CA LYS A 380 -5.40 13.73 -5.01
C LYS A 380 -5.26 13.82 -6.53
N VAL A 381 -5.11 12.69 -7.22
CA VAL A 381 -4.83 12.66 -8.67
C VAL A 381 -5.90 11.91 -9.42
N LEU A 382 -6.52 12.56 -10.39
CA LEU A 382 -7.52 11.97 -11.27
C LEU A 382 -7.03 11.94 -12.71
N LEU A 383 -6.74 10.75 -13.22
CA LEU A 383 -6.25 10.52 -14.56
C LEU A 383 -7.41 10.18 -15.51
N LEU A 384 -7.52 10.90 -16.62
CA LEU A 384 -8.50 10.61 -17.66
C LEU A 384 -7.76 10.07 -18.88
N THR A 385 -8.12 8.90 -19.36
CA THR A 385 -7.55 8.31 -20.57
C THR A 385 -8.52 7.34 -21.21
N ALA A 386 -8.58 7.31 -22.53
CA ALA A 386 -9.36 6.31 -23.26
C ALA A 386 -8.60 4.97 -23.36
N THR A 387 -7.30 4.98 -23.16
CA THR A 387 -6.40 3.87 -23.46
C THR A 387 -5.34 3.67 -22.37
N PRO A 388 -5.75 3.21 -21.17
CA PRO A 388 -4.80 3.02 -20.07
C PRO A 388 -3.79 1.88 -20.33
N PHE A 389 -4.08 0.98 -21.27
CA PHE A 389 -3.33 -0.27 -21.53
C PHE A 389 -2.84 -0.36 -22.97
N ASN A 390 -2.29 0.73 -23.56
CA ASN A 390 -2.11 0.74 -25.01
C ASN A 390 -0.93 -0.09 -25.53
N ASN A 391 0.22 -0.15 -24.85
CA ASN A 391 1.40 -0.76 -25.49
C ASN A 391 2.19 -1.72 -24.58
N GLN A 392 2.39 -1.38 -23.32
CA GLN A 392 3.25 -2.19 -22.44
C GLN A 392 2.94 -1.95 -20.95
N PRO A 393 3.28 -2.91 -20.08
CA PRO A 393 3.04 -2.77 -18.63
C PRO A 393 3.69 -1.53 -18.01
N ALA A 394 4.82 -1.07 -18.56
CA ALA A 394 5.53 0.12 -18.10
C ALA A 394 4.69 1.40 -18.26
N ASP A 395 3.85 1.50 -19.28
CA ASP A 395 3.05 2.71 -19.57
C ASP A 395 2.05 2.97 -18.41
N ILE A 396 1.30 1.96 -18.00
CA ILE A 396 0.34 2.10 -16.90
C ILE A 396 1.06 2.26 -15.55
N TYR A 397 2.19 1.59 -15.37
CA TYR A 397 2.99 1.71 -14.17
C TYR A 397 3.50 3.13 -13.96
N SER A 398 3.99 3.79 -15.03
CA SER A 398 4.42 5.19 -14.97
C SER A 398 3.26 6.13 -14.56
N LEU A 399 2.05 5.90 -15.07
CA LEU A 399 0.88 6.68 -14.67
C LEU A 399 0.50 6.47 -13.20
N ILE A 400 0.57 5.24 -12.70
CA ILE A 400 0.25 4.94 -11.30
C ILE A 400 1.28 5.57 -10.35
N LYS A 401 2.55 5.64 -10.74
CA LYS A 401 3.61 6.29 -9.95
C LYS A 401 3.37 7.78 -9.70
N LEU A 402 2.51 8.44 -10.44
CA LEU A 402 2.15 9.83 -10.17
C LEU A 402 1.44 10.02 -8.82
N PHE A 403 0.79 8.97 -8.27
CA PHE A 403 0.05 9.05 -7.02
C PHE A 403 0.25 7.84 -6.09
N GLN A 404 0.96 6.80 -6.54
CA GLN A 404 1.31 5.65 -5.73
C GLN A 404 2.83 5.56 -5.56
N ILE A 405 3.27 5.31 -4.36
CA ILE A 405 4.68 5.03 -4.09
C ILE A 405 4.90 3.53 -4.30
N PRO A 406 5.75 3.10 -5.24
CA PRO A 406 5.85 1.70 -5.64
C PRO A 406 6.23 0.73 -4.52
N THR A 407 7.06 1.18 -3.58
CA THR A 407 7.50 0.40 -2.42
C THR A 407 6.51 0.47 -1.27
N HIS A 408 5.58 1.43 -1.33
CA HIS A 408 4.60 1.72 -0.30
C HIS A 408 3.24 2.05 -0.92
N SER A 409 2.73 1.10 -1.69
CA SER A 409 1.42 1.25 -2.32
C SER A 409 0.29 1.06 -1.31
N THR A 410 -0.75 1.87 -1.44
CA THR A 410 -2.01 1.66 -0.71
C THR A 410 -2.83 0.49 -1.26
N LEU A 411 -2.38 -0.12 -2.36
CA LEU A 411 -3.01 -1.30 -2.95
C LEU A 411 -2.70 -2.53 -2.12
N LYS A 412 -3.73 -3.17 -1.62
CA LYS A 412 -3.63 -4.41 -0.85
C LYS A 412 -3.54 -5.67 -1.74
N THR A 413 -3.72 -5.51 -3.04
CA THR A 413 -3.63 -6.58 -4.04
C THR A 413 -2.20 -7.10 -4.23
N VAL A 414 -1.20 -6.33 -3.81
CA VAL A 414 0.22 -6.70 -3.87
C VAL A 414 0.97 -6.09 -2.69
N GLU A 415 1.90 -6.83 -2.11
CA GLU A 415 2.77 -6.33 -1.02
C GLU A 415 3.74 -5.25 -1.51
N ASN A 416 4.19 -5.34 -2.75
CA ASN A 416 5.08 -4.38 -3.36
C ASN A 416 4.76 -4.17 -4.84
N LEU A 417 4.17 -3.03 -5.12
CA LEU A 417 3.77 -2.64 -6.47
C LEU A 417 4.97 -2.58 -7.44
N GLY A 418 6.12 -2.07 -6.97
CA GLY A 418 7.33 -1.96 -7.77
C GLY A 418 7.87 -3.32 -8.20
N ALA A 419 7.95 -4.27 -7.27
CA ALA A 419 8.41 -5.63 -7.55
C ALA A 419 7.46 -6.37 -8.50
N ALA A 420 6.13 -6.26 -8.26
CA ALA A 420 5.13 -6.89 -9.11
C ALA A 420 5.19 -6.36 -10.55
N PHE A 421 5.25 -5.04 -10.72
CA PHE A 421 5.36 -4.45 -12.07
C PHE A 421 6.70 -4.74 -12.73
N LYS A 422 7.81 -4.80 -11.98
CA LYS A 422 9.11 -5.20 -12.54
C LYS A 422 9.04 -6.59 -13.17
N GLN A 423 8.47 -7.56 -12.45
CA GLN A 423 8.29 -8.92 -12.98
C GLN A 423 7.45 -8.92 -14.28
N LEU A 424 6.34 -8.18 -14.30
CA LEU A 424 5.47 -8.10 -15.47
C LEU A 424 6.14 -7.40 -16.66
N ILE A 425 6.96 -6.38 -16.41
CA ILE A 425 7.73 -5.66 -17.43
C ILE A 425 8.81 -6.57 -18.01
N ASP A 426 9.54 -7.30 -17.16
CA ASP A 426 10.58 -8.21 -17.59
C ASP A 426 9.99 -9.37 -18.39
N CYS A 427 8.90 -9.99 -17.93
CA CYS A 427 8.16 -11.02 -18.65
C CYS A 427 7.66 -10.54 -20.03
N TYR A 428 7.14 -9.31 -20.10
CA TYR A 428 6.70 -8.71 -21.36
C TYR A 428 7.89 -8.45 -22.31
N ARG A 429 9.04 -8.04 -21.78
CA ARG A 429 10.27 -7.81 -22.58
C ARG A 429 10.76 -9.12 -23.17
N GLU A 430 10.85 -10.18 -22.37
CA GLU A 430 11.24 -11.52 -22.81
C GLU A 430 10.31 -12.06 -23.90
N LEU A 431 9.00 -11.88 -23.70
CA LEU A 431 7.98 -12.25 -24.70
C LEU A 431 8.23 -11.54 -26.06
N ARG A 432 8.50 -10.24 -26.01
CA ARG A 432 8.76 -9.43 -27.21
C ARG A 432 10.06 -9.82 -27.90
N GLU A 433 11.09 -10.17 -27.14
CA GLU A 433 12.36 -10.64 -27.68
C GLU A 433 12.21 -12.02 -28.36
N ALA A 434 11.52 -12.95 -27.69
CA ALA A 434 11.23 -14.27 -28.23
C ALA A 434 10.42 -14.19 -29.54
N GLN A 435 9.41 -13.31 -29.58
CA GLN A 435 8.61 -13.04 -30.77
C GLN A 435 9.49 -12.49 -31.93
N ARG A 436 10.38 -11.53 -31.64
CA ARG A 436 11.29 -10.97 -32.67
C ARG A 436 12.27 -12.01 -33.23
N LYS A 437 12.70 -12.95 -32.39
CA LYS A 437 13.61 -14.03 -32.77
C LYS A 437 12.90 -15.22 -33.46
N GLY A 438 11.57 -15.18 -33.56
CA GLY A 438 10.77 -16.29 -34.10
C GLY A 438 10.84 -17.57 -33.25
N GLN A 439 11.08 -17.45 -31.95
CA GLN A 439 11.28 -18.56 -31.01
C GLN A 439 9.97 -19.01 -30.34
N ILE A 440 8.86 -18.32 -30.58
CA ILE A 440 7.57 -18.55 -29.94
C ILE A 440 6.43 -18.47 -30.95
N GLU A 441 5.44 -19.32 -30.84
CA GLU A 441 4.26 -19.31 -31.71
C GLU A 441 3.30 -18.17 -31.39
N GLU A 442 2.54 -17.71 -32.38
CA GLU A 442 1.65 -16.55 -32.26
C GLU A 442 0.55 -16.77 -31.19
N ASP A 443 0.06 -17.98 -31.02
CA ASP A 443 -0.96 -18.32 -30.03
C ASP A 443 -0.40 -18.31 -28.60
N GLU A 444 0.84 -18.70 -28.43
CA GLU A 444 1.54 -18.62 -27.13
C GLU A 444 1.85 -17.18 -26.75
N VAL A 445 2.21 -16.33 -27.74
CA VAL A 445 2.33 -14.87 -27.54
C VAL A 445 1.02 -14.26 -27.06
N LYS A 446 -0.11 -14.62 -27.68
CA LYS A 446 -1.44 -14.16 -27.28
C LYS A 446 -1.82 -14.61 -25.86
N LEU A 447 -1.55 -15.88 -25.53
CA LEU A 447 -1.84 -16.43 -24.22
C LEU A 447 -1.04 -15.73 -23.12
N THR A 448 0.27 -15.56 -23.31
CA THR A 448 1.15 -14.91 -22.34
C THR A 448 0.80 -13.44 -22.18
N ALA A 449 0.54 -12.72 -23.26
CA ALA A 449 0.09 -11.33 -23.22
C ALA A 449 -1.25 -11.17 -22.47
N ASN A 450 -2.20 -12.11 -22.65
CA ASN A 450 -3.45 -12.14 -21.90
C ASN A 450 -3.22 -12.38 -20.39
N ASN A 451 -2.30 -13.26 -20.03
CA ASN A 451 -1.96 -13.52 -18.63
C ASN A 451 -1.35 -12.29 -17.96
N ILE A 452 -0.40 -11.62 -18.63
CA ILE A 452 0.15 -10.33 -18.16
C ILE A 452 -0.97 -9.30 -17.98
N SER A 453 -1.87 -9.19 -18.94
CA SER A 453 -3.00 -8.25 -18.91
C SER A 453 -3.94 -8.52 -17.75
N LYS A 454 -4.25 -9.80 -17.48
CA LYS A 454 -5.08 -10.23 -16.33
C LYS A 454 -4.38 -9.90 -15.00
N ALA A 455 -3.09 -10.19 -14.90
CA ALA A 455 -2.30 -9.87 -13.70
C ALA A 455 -2.28 -8.35 -13.41
N ILE A 456 -2.06 -7.53 -14.45
CA ILE A 456 -2.14 -6.06 -14.29
C ILE A 456 -3.53 -5.65 -13.79
N ARG A 457 -4.60 -6.16 -14.41
CA ARG A 457 -5.98 -5.80 -14.00
C ARG A 457 -6.29 -6.20 -12.56
N SER A 458 -5.83 -7.35 -12.09
CA SER A 458 -6.03 -7.76 -10.70
C SER A 458 -5.31 -6.85 -9.72
N ILE A 459 -4.11 -6.37 -10.08
CA ILE A 459 -3.33 -5.47 -9.24
C ILE A 459 -3.99 -4.09 -9.13
N ILE A 460 -4.34 -3.49 -10.27
CA ILE A 460 -4.78 -2.08 -10.33
C ILE A 460 -6.29 -1.90 -10.35
N GLY A 461 -7.06 -2.98 -10.26
CA GLY A 461 -8.53 -2.92 -10.27
C GLY A 461 -9.13 -1.85 -9.35
N PRO A 462 -8.65 -1.69 -8.10
CA PRO A 462 -9.15 -0.66 -7.19
C PRO A 462 -8.91 0.78 -7.65
N LEU A 463 -7.96 1.02 -8.56
CA LEU A 463 -7.61 2.35 -9.07
C LEU A 463 -8.34 2.73 -10.37
N VAL A 464 -8.90 1.73 -11.08
CA VAL A 464 -9.38 1.93 -12.44
C VAL A 464 -10.91 1.88 -12.49
N VAL A 465 -11.50 3.00 -12.84
CA VAL A 465 -12.91 3.11 -13.22
C VAL A 465 -13.02 2.91 -14.71
N ARG A 466 -13.57 1.79 -15.15
CA ARG A 466 -13.73 1.46 -16.56
C ARG A 466 -15.14 0.96 -16.83
N ARG A 467 -15.75 1.52 -17.87
CA ARG A 467 -17.03 1.09 -18.42
C ARG A 467 -16.91 0.77 -19.90
N SER A 468 -17.73 -0.13 -20.37
CA SER A 468 -17.90 -0.43 -21.79
C SER A 468 -19.23 0.13 -22.29
N ARG A 469 -19.43 0.18 -23.62
CA ARG A 469 -20.73 0.60 -24.19
C ARG A 469 -21.84 -0.42 -23.96
N LEU A 470 -21.51 -1.57 -23.38
CA LEU A 470 -22.47 -2.64 -23.08
C LEU A 470 -22.94 -2.59 -21.62
N ASP A 471 -22.29 -1.77 -20.78
CA ASP A 471 -22.69 -1.49 -19.40
C ASP A 471 -23.63 -0.27 -19.35
#